data_d1f78e1dee8052bad7c60a49f3326efd
#
_entry.id   d1f78e1dee8052bad7c60a49f3326efd
#
_cell.length_a   1.000
_cell.length_b   1.000
_cell.length_c   1.000
_cell.angle_alpha   90.00
_cell.angle_beta   90.00
_cell.angle_gamma   90.00
#
_symmetry.space_group_name_H-M   'P 1'
#
loop_
_entity.id
_entity.type
_entity.pdbx_description
1 polymer ?
#
loop_
_entity_poly.entity_id
_entity_poly.type
_entity_poly.pdbx_seq_one_letter_code
_entity_poly.pdbx_strand_id
1 'polypeptide(L)'
;MKQRTTHYMLKEDEKGKEPNIYFFLLFTAVMAAVFAFLLYTDAGAAKLGACYIVFLSLMVVMLLAAGLKQHRVNPYSYNIIYYRGFALFFLILLFSCIRYCIGIFRIPDAFSSYDIIWFIADSAITYLFTSLGIVLIVSAWLCVSNIALIRHEGKRLVNVLGIILAFLMSGGLLLLIYISSRPFTVPPKYQMAVHLALNLCAVLYLYLESMLIGSFLAVFLAAHYEPDPDKDFVIVLGCRIRKDGSPTPLLRGRIERAVGFCEKQKEATGRAPLIITSGGKGPDEVISESASMKQYLLEQGIDEGQIVEEDQSVNTWQNMVFSKEKIQKIKPDAKVAYATTNYHVFRSGLYARRAGLRAVGMGQPTKWWFWANATVRECVGLMKDNMKLQAWILGSFAAVCTAITILSFH
;
A
#
# COMPACT_ATOMS: atom_id res chain seq x y z
N MET A 1 -22.39 10.34 -20.88
CA MET A 1 -22.39 9.44 -19.70
C MET A 1 -21.62 10.12 -18.57
N LYS A 2 -22.31 10.79 -17.62
CA LYS A 2 -21.66 11.42 -16.44
C LYS A 2 -21.14 10.29 -15.55
N GLN A 3 -19.81 10.09 -15.49
CA GLN A 3 -19.19 9.28 -14.46
C GLN A 3 -19.50 9.92 -13.10
N ARG A 4 -20.29 9.22 -12.29
CA ARG A 4 -20.40 9.51 -10.84
C ARG A 4 -19.05 9.09 -10.22
N THR A 5 -18.13 10.04 -10.14
CA THR A 5 -16.96 9.91 -9.28
C THR A 5 -17.45 10.07 -7.85
N THR A 6 -17.44 8.99 -7.09
CA THR A 6 -17.62 9.03 -5.64
C THR A 6 -16.39 9.75 -5.06
N HIS A 7 -16.54 11.07 -4.83
CA HIS A 7 -15.49 11.86 -4.20
C HIS A 7 -15.46 11.53 -2.71
N TYR A 8 -14.34 11.02 -2.24
CA TYR A 8 -14.07 10.89 -0.81
C TYR A 8 -13.55 12.24 -0.31
N MET A 9 -14.46 13.05 0.23
CA MET A 9 -14.07 14.28 0.94
C MET A 9 -13.26 13.89 2.18
N LEU A 10 -11.99 14.27 2.20
CA LEU A 10 -11.16 14.18 3.39
C LEU A 10 -11.50 15.38 4.29
N LYS A 11 -12.20 15.12 5.39
CA LYS A 11 -12.34 16.12 6.46
C LYS A 11 -10.95 16.35 7.08
N GLU A 12 -10.34 17.48 6.78
CA GLU A 12 -8.97 17.83 7.15
C GLU A 12 -8.74 17.99 8.66
N ASP A 13 -9.80 18.02 9.48
CA ASP A 13 -9.77 18.46 10.86
C ASP A 13 -10.08 17.42 11.93
N GLU A 14 -10.11 16.12 11.61
CA GLU A 14 -10.17 15.14 12.68
C GLU A 14 -8.84 15.13 13.45
N LYS A 15 -8.73 16.00 14.47
CA LYS A 15 -7.69 15.95 15.50
C LYS A 15 -7.84 14.64 16.28
N GLY A 16 -7.17 13.60 15.85
CA GLY A 16 -7.20 12.29 16.48
C GLY A 16 -5.80 11.70 16.60
N LYS A 17 -5.58 10.87 17.62
CA LYS A 17 -4.36 10.06 17.70
C LYS A 17 -4.45 8.92 16.71
N GLU A 18 -3.37 8.69 15.97
CA GLU A 18 -3.23 7.51 15.11
C GLU A 18 -3.44 6.21 15.90
N PRO A 19 -3.94 5.13 15.29
CA PRO A 19 -4.06 3.85 15.96
C PRO A 19 -2.72 3.38 16.51
N ASN A 20 -2.73 2.82 17.72
CA ASN A 20 -1.53 2.37 18.38
C ASN A 20 -1.26 0.90 18.09
N ILE A 21 -0.11 0.59 17.49
CA ILE A 21 0.30 -0.78 17.16
C ILE A 21 0.46 -1.66 18.43
N TYR A 22 0.81 -1.08 19.57
CA TYR A 22 0.95 -1.83 20.82
C TYR A 22 -0.34 -2.49 21.28
N PHE A 23 -1.49 -1.96 20.87
CA PHE A 23 -2.78 -2.59 21.16
C PHE A 23 -2.92 -3.96 20.46
N PHE A 24 -2.45 -4.08 19.22
CA PHE A 24 -2.44 -5.36 18.50
C PHE A 24 -1.48 -6.36 19.15
N LEU A 25 -0.31 -5.90 19.58
CA LEU A 25 0.67 -6.75 20.25
C LEU A 25 0.13 -7.26 21.59
N LEU A 26 -0.46 -6.38 22.39
CA LEU A 26 -1.09 -6.76 23.67
C LEU A 26 -2.23 -7.75 23.46
N PHE A 27 -3.12 -7.49 22.49
CA PHE A 27 -4.21 -8.40 22.15
C PHE A 27 -3.70 -9.77 21.74
N THR A 28 -2.68 -9.82 20.87
CA THR A 28 -2.07 -11.08 20.43
C THR A 28 -1.44 -11.83 21.61
N ALA A 29 -0.74 -11.13 22.51
CA ALA A 29 -0.14 -11.75 23.70
C ALA A 29 -1.20 -12.33 24.66
N VAL A 30 -2.31 -11.61 24.89
CA VAL A 30 -3.42 -12.10 25.71
C VAL A 30 -4.05 -13.34 25.08
N MET A 31 -4.32 -13.32 23.79
CA MET A 31 -4.91 -14.48 23.11
C MET A 31 -3.97 -15.69 23.07
N ALA A 32 -2.66 -15.46 22.91
CA ALA A 32 -1.66 -16.52 23.01
C ALA A 32 -1.64 -17.15 24.42
N ALA A 33 -1.75 -16.34 25.48
CA ALA A 33 -1.83 -16.86 26.85
C ALA A 33 -3.10 -17.66 27.10
N VAL A 34 -4.26 -17.21 26.58
CA VAL A 34 -5.53 -17.96 26.64
C VAL A 34 -5.40 -19.30 25.90
N PHE A 35 -4.80 -19.28 24.71
CA PHE A 35 -4.58 -20.50 23.92
C PHE A 35 -3.66 -21.48 24.63
N ALA A 36 -2.56 -21.00 25.21
CA ALA A 36 -1.63 -21.82 26.00
C ALA A 36 -2.30 -22.42 27.25
N PHE A 37 -3.16 -21.66 27.93
CA PHE A 37 -3.96 -22.16 29.06
C PHE A 37 -4.93 -23.28 28.63
N LEU A 38 -5.62 -23.11 27.49
CA LEU A 38 -6.52 -24.13 26.94
C LEU A 38 -5.77 -25.41 26.56
N LEU A 39 -4.53 -25.30 26.04
CA LEU A 39 -3.65 -26.43 25.78
C LEU A 39 -3.24 -27.13 27.07
N TYR A 40 -2.81 -26.36 28.08
CA TYR A 40 -2.40 -26.90 29.38
C TYR A 40 -3.53 -27.67 30.08
N THR A 41 -4.78 -27.22 29.94
CA THR A 41 -5.96 -27.87 30.54
C THR A 41 -6.54 -29.00 29.68
N ASP A 42 -5.90 -29.34 28.58
CA ASP A 42 -6.37 -30.32 27.58
C ASP A 42 -7.83 -30.07 27.15
N ALA A 43 -8.12 -28.84 26.79
CA ALA A 43 -9.49 -28.38 26.50
C ALA A 43 -10.14 -29.03 25.25
N GLY A 44 -9.33 -29.74 24.45
CA GLY A 44 -9.75 -30.42 23.23
C GLY A 44 -9.78 -29.52 21.98
N ALA A 45 -9.75 -30.14 20.81
CA ALA A 45 -9.67 -29.45 19.50
C ALA A 45 -10.77 -28.43 19.27
N ALA A 46 -12.01 -28.74 19.68
CA ALA A 46 -13.17 -27.86 19.46
C ALA A 46 -13.04 -26.50 20.17
N LYS A 47 -12.60 -26.50 21.44
CA LYS A 47 -12.41 -25.25 22.21
C LYS A 47 -11.21 -24.45 21.69
N LEU A 48 -10.12 -25.11 21.33
CA LEU A 48 -8.95 -24.49 20.72
C LEU A 48 -9.29 -23.86 19.36
N GLY A 49 -10.03 -24.59 18.52
CA GLY A 49 -10.51 -24.08 17.24
C GLY A 49 -11.43 -22.86 17.40
N ALA A 50 -12.37 -22.92 18.36
CA ALA A 50 -13.23 -21.79 18.68
C ALA A 50 -12.44 -20.56 19.16
N CYS A 51 -11.43 -20.76 20.04
CA CYS A 51 -10.53 -19.70 20.50
C CYS A 51 -9.78 -19.05 19.33
N TYR A 52 -9.28 -19.87 18.40
CA TYR A 52 -8.57 -19.35 17.23
C TYR A 52 -9.48 -18.60 16.25
N ILE A 53 -10.72 -19.06 16.04
CA ILE A 53 -11.75 -18.32 15.26
C ILE A 53 -12.03 -16.96 15.90
N VAL A 54 -12.20 -16.89 17.22
CA VAL A 54 -12.42 -15.63 17.95
C VAL A 54 -11.22 -14.70 17.77
N PHE A 55 -9.99 -15.20 17.92
CA PHE A 55 -8.77 -14.44 17.68
C PHE A 55 -8.75 -13.83 16.29
N LEU A 56 -8.94 -14.66 15.24
CA LEU A 56 -8.90 -14.20 13.85
C LEU A 56 -10.01 -13.17 13.56
N SER A 57 -11.22 -13.42 14.06
CA SER A 57 -12.38 -12.52 13.88
C SER A 57 -12.12 -11.13 14.49
N LEU A 58 -11.66 -11.09 15.74
CA LEU A 58 -11.33 -9.84 16.42
C LEU A 58 -10.16 -9.13 15.75
N MET A 59 -9.13 -9.86 15.29
CA MET A 59 -8.01 -9.27 14.56
C MET A 59 -8.47 -8.60 13.25
N VAL A 60 -9.35 -9.23 12.48
CA VAL A 60 -9.94 -8.62 11.26
C VAL A 60 -10.68 -7.34 11.61
N VAL A 61 -11.57 -7.37 12.62
CA VAL A 61 -12.35 -6.19 13.03
C VAL A 61 -11.43 -5.05 13.48
N MET A 62 -10.42 -5.38 14.30
CA MET A 62 -9.45 -4.40 14.80
C MET A 62 -8.63 -3.75 13.68
N LEU A 63 -8.14 -4.55 12.73
CA LEU A 63 -7.36 -4.05 11.59
C LEU A 63 -8.21 -3.17 10.66
N LEU A 64 -9.45 -3.56 10.40
CA LEU A 64 -10.37 -2.75 9.60
C LEU A 64 -10.72 -1.44 10.32
N ALA A 65 -11.04 -1.49 11.62
CA ALA A 65 -11.32 -0.30 12.41
C ALA A 65 -10.11 0.65 12.50
N ALA A 66 -8.90 0.09 12.70
CA ALA A 66 -7.66 0.86 12.69
C ALA A 66 -7.40 1.49 11.32
N GLY A 67 -7.61 0.75 10.23
CA GLY A 67 -7.46 1.26 8.87
C GLY A 67 -8.44 2.39 8.55
N LEU A 68 -9.70 2.31 9.00
CA LEU A 68 -10.69 3.37 8.86
C LEU A 68 -10.32 4.60 9.69
N LYS A 69 -9.94 4.41 10.96
CA LYS A 69 -9.48 5.51 11.83
C LYS A 69 -8.22 6.18 11.27
N GLN A 70 -7.25 5.39 10.82
CA GLN A 70 -6.02 5.91 10.20
C GLN A 70 -6.32 6.75 8.97
N HIS A 71 -7.24 6.28 8.12
CA HIS A 71 -7.66 7.01 6.94
C HIS A 71 -8.27 8.39 7.25
N ARG A 72 -9.04 8.50 8.34
CA ARG A 72 -9.65 9.78 8.77
C ARG A 72 -8.61 10.74 9.37
N VAL A 73 -7.67 10.23 10.17
CA VAL A 73 -6.66 11.05 10.86
C VAL A 73 -5.49 11.42 9.94
N ASN A 74 -4.99 10.44 9.19
CA ASN A 74 -3.87 10.62 8.26
C ASN A 74 -3.94 9.58 7.13
N PRO A 75 -4.59 9.91 6.01
CA PRO A 75 -4.78 8.99 4.88
C PRO A 75 -3.48 8.63 4.15
N TYR A 76 -2.40 9.37 4.39
CA TYR A 76 -1.08 9.13 3.80
C TYR A 76 -0.11 8.46 4.78
N SER A 77 -0.59 7.88 5.89
CA SER A 77 0.26 7.11 6.79
C SER A 77 0.65 5.78 6.20
N TYR A 78 1.92 5.40 6.36
CA TYR A 78 2.41 4.09 5.94
C TYR A 78 1.69 2.93 6.64
N ASN A 79 1.23 3.13 7.87
CA ASN A 79 0.50 2.13 8.65
C ASN A 79 -0.78 1.63 7.97
N ILE A 80 -1.39 2.47 7.11
CA ILE A 80 -2.61 2.08 6.39
C ILE A 80 -2.38 0.91 5.43
N ILE A 81 -1.15 0.75 4.94
CA ILE A 81 -0.75 -0.37 4.09
C ILE A 81 -0.82 -1.67 4.88
N TYR A 82 -0.27 -1.67 6.11
CA TYR A 82 -0.33 -2.82 6.99
C TYR A 82 -1.76 -3.17 7.40
N TYR A 83 -2.53 -2.18 7.86
CA TYR A 83 -3.91 -2.43 8.30
C TYR A 83 -4.76 -3.05 7.21
N ARG A 84 -4.66 -2.57 5.97
CA ARG A 84 -5.44 -3.09 4.84
C ARG A 84 -4.91 -4.41 4.31
N GLY A 85 -3.60 -4.54 4.16
CA GLY A 85 -2.98 -5.77 3.66
C GLY A 85 -3.20 -6.95 4.60
N PHE A 86 -2.91 -6.76 5.89
CA PHE A 86 -3.10 -7.83 6.87
C PHE A 86 -4.57 -8.10 7.22
N ALA A 87 -5.48 -7.12 7.10
CA ALA A 87 -6.90 -7.38 7.26
C ALA A 87 -7.39 -8.43 6.24
N LEU A 88 -6.95 -8.35 4.99
CA LEU A 88 -7.30 -9.36 3.99
C LEU A 88 -6.64 -10.71 4.29
N PHE A 89 -5.39 -10.73 4.73
CA PHE A 89 -4.72 -11.95 5.18
C PHE A 89 -5.52 -12.65 6.28
N PHE A 90 -5.84 -11.95 7.37
CA PHE A 90 -6.58 -12.54 8.49
C PHE A 90 -8.02 -12.94 8.09
N LEU A 91 -8.65 -12.23 7.16
CA LEU A 91 -9.97 -12.58 6.65
C LEU A 91 -9.95 -13.91 5.87
N ILE A 92 -8.96 -14.10 4.99
CA ILE A 92 -8.78 -15.35 4.23
C ILE A 92 -8.47 -16.51 5.18
N LEU A 93 -7.60 -16.26 6.16
CA LEU A 93 -7.25 -17.28 7.15
C LEU A 93 -8.43 -17.64 8.05
N LEU A 94 -9.26 -16.66 8.45
CA LEU A 94 -10.48 -16.87 9.19
C LEU A 94 -11.46 -17.78 8.42
N PHE A 95 -11.65 -17.50 7.12
CA PHE A 95 -12.51 -18.34 6.28
C PHE A 95 -11.99 -19.79 6.22
N SER A 96 -10.68 -19.97 6.05
CA SER A 96 -10.03 -21.29 6.03
C SER A 96 -10.16 -22.00 7.38
N CYS A 97 -9.99 -21.28 8.49
CA CYS A 97 -10.17 -21.79 9.85
C CYS A 97 -11.60 -22.23 10.14
N ILE A 98 -12.60 -21.42 9.77
CA ILE A 98 -14.01 -21.79 9.94
C ILE A 98 -14.31 -23.08 9.17
N ARG A 99 -13.86 -23.18 7.92
CA ARG A 99 -14.06 -24.40 7.11
C ARG A 99 -13.42 -25.63 7.75
N TYR A 100 -12.22 -25.50 8.32
CA TYR A 100 -11.53 -26.59 9.02
C TYR A 100 -12.27 -26.97 10.30
N CYS A 101 -12.68 -25.99 11.12
CA CYS A 101 -13.36 -26.21 12.38
C CYS A 101 -14.79 -26.78 12.23
N ILE A 102 -15.46 -26.58 11.08
CA ILE A 102 -16.73 -27.27 10.79
C ILE A 102 -16.55 -28.78 10.83
N GLY A 103 -15.42 -29.30 10.33
CA GLY A 103 -15.08 -30.73 10.44
C GLY A 103 -14.94 -31.18 11.90
N ILE A 104 -14.19 -30.41 12.71
CA ILE A 104 -13.97 -30.68 14.13
C ILE A 104 -15.28 -30.68 14.91
N PHE A 105 -16.17 -29.69 14.68
CA PHE A 105 -17.44 -29.59 15.39
C PHE A 105 -18.44 -30.69 15.01
N ARG A 106 -18.31 -31.27 13.80
CA ARG A 106 -19.16 -32.39 13.36
C ARG A 106 -18.71 -33.73 13.94
N ILE A 107 -17.42 -33.96 14.13
CA ILE A 107 -16.84 -35.22 14.59
C ILE A 107 -15.71 -34.88 15.58
N PRO A 108 -16.04 -34.39 16.80
CA PRO A 108 -15.03 -33.91 17.76
C PRO A 108 -14.00 -34.97 18.15
N ASP A 109 -14.43 -36.23 18.27
CA ASP A 109 -13.55 -37.33 18.70
C ASP A 109 -12.54 -37.78 17.63
N ALA A 110 -12.69 -37.28 16.40
CA ALA A 110 -11.74 -37.57 15.30
C ALA A 110 -10.54 -36.63 15.29
N PHE A 111 -10.55 -35.57 16.13
CA PHE A 111 -9.53 -34.55 16.15
C PHE A 111 -8.94 -34.35 17.55
N SER A 112 -7.62 -34.26 17.61
CA SER A 112 -6.87 -33.94 18.82
C SER A 112 -6.52 -32.45 18.91
N SER A 113 -6.06 -32.01 20.06
CA SER A 113 -5.53 -30.66 20.25
C SER A 113 -4.35 -30.36 19.30
N TYR A 114 -3.57 -31.38 18.95
CA TYR A 114 -2.44 -31.26 18.02
C TYR A 114 -2.87 -30.91 16.60
N ASP A 115 -4.04 -31.32 16.15
CA ASP A 115 -4.52 -30.99 14.79
C ASP A 115 -4.75 -29.48 14.63
N ILE A 116 -5.17 -28.79 15.68
CA ILE A 116 -5.28 -27.32 15.69
C ILE A 116 -3.90 -26.66 15.70
N ILE A 117 -2.93 -27.20 16.46
CA ILE A 117 -1.56 -26.67 16.50
C ILE A 117 -0.92 -26.78 15.11
N TRP A 118 -1.07 -27.93 14.44
CA TRP A 118 -0.63 -28.12 13.07
C TRP A 118 -1.31 -27.16 12.09
N PHE A 119 -2.64 -26.98 12.20
CA PHE A 119 -3.35 -26.01 11.37
C PHE A 119 -2.82 -24.58 11.57
N ILE A 120 -2.48 -24.18 12.80
CA ILE A 120 -1.89 -22.87 13.09
C ILE A 120 -0.46 -22.78 12.52
N ALA A 121 0.35 -23.84 12.68
CA ALA A 121 1.70 -23.90 12.14
C ALA A 121 1.71 -23.75 10.61
N ASP A 122 0.76 -24.37 9.93
CA ASP A 122 0.62 -24.34 8.47
C ASP A 122 -0.27 -23.21 7.96
N SER A 123 -0.64 -22.24 8.82
CA SER A 123 -1.53 -21.14 8.45
C SER A 123 -1.04 -20.33 7.24
N ALA A 124 0.28 -20.12 7.12
CA ALA A 124 0.85 -19.40 5.98
C ALA A 124 0.67 -20.19 4.67
N ILE A 125 0.89 -21.49 4.69
CA ILE A 125 0.68 -22.38 3.53
C ILE A 125 -0.81 -22.45 3.18
N THR A 126 -1.69 -22.58 4.18
CA THR A 126 -3.15 -22.59 4.01
C THR A 126 -3.63 -21.29 3.36
N TYR A 127 -3.09 -20.16 3.79
CA TYR A 127 -3.38 -18.85 3.18
C TYR A 127 -3.00 -18.85 1.70
N LEU A 128 -1.79 -19.30 1.34
CA LEU A 128 -1.31 -19.31 -0.04
C LEU A 128 -2.17 -20.20 -0.95
N PHE A 129 -2.64 -21.35 -0.48
CA PHE A 129 -3.59 -22.17 -1.23
C PHE A 129 -4.91 -21.42 -1.50
N THR A 130 -5.39 -20.69 -0.50
CA THR A 130 -6.69 -20.00 -0.58
C THR A 130 -6.59 -18.72 -1.42
N SER A 131 -5.44 -18.02 -1.39
CA SER A 131 -5.19 -16.80 -2.15
C SER A 131 -4.81 -17.05 -3.63
N LEU A 132 -4.51 -18.30 -4.01
CA LEU A 132 -4.03 -18.65 -5.36
C LEU A 132 -4.86 -18.02 -6.48
N GLY A 133 -6.20 -18.07 -6.39
CA GLY A 133 -7.08 -17.48 -7.41
C GLY A 133 -6.87 -15.98 -7.56
N ILE A 134 -6.69 -15.26 -6.46
CA ILE A 134 -6.44 -13.81 -6.46
C ILE A 134 -5.08 -13.52 -7.10
N VAL A 135 -4.04 -14.26 -6.72
CA VAL A 135 -2.68 -14.10 -7.26
C VAL A 135 -2.66 -14.34 -8.77
N LEU A 136 -3.35 -15.38 -9.26
CA LEU A 136 -3.42 -15.66 -10.70
C LEU A 136 -4.14 -14.56 -11.48
N ILE A 137 -5.26 -14.03 -10.96
CA ILE A 137 -6.00 -12.92 -11.58
C ILE A 137 -5.12 -11.66 -11.64
N VAL A 138 -4.47 -11.30 -10.55
CA VAL A 138 -3.58 -10.13 -10.48
C VAL A 138 -2.38 -10.30 -11.41
N SER A 139 -1.77 -11.49 -11.45
CA SER A 139 -0.65 -11.81 -12.35
C SER A 139 -1.06 -11.70 -13.82
N ALA A 140 -2.23 -12.23 -14.19
CA ALA A 140 -2.76 -12.12 -15.56
C ALA A 140 -3.00 -10.65 -15.93
N TRP A 141 -3.61 -9.87 -15.05
CA TRP A 141 -3.82 -8.44 -15.26
C TRP A 141 -2.51 -7.66 -15.42
N LEU A 142 -1.50 -7.94 -14.60
CA LEU A 142 -0.16 -7.35 -14.74
C LEU A 142 0.49 -7.72 -16.07
N CYS A 143 0.41 -8.97 -16.51
CA CYS A 143 0.93 -9.40 -17.80
C CYS A 143 0.26 -8.65 -18.96
N VAL A 144 -1.08 -8.62 -19.00
CA VAL A 144 -1.85 -7.95 -20.06
C VAL A 144 -1.51 -6.45 -20.11
N SER A 145 -1.48 -5.80 -18.95
CA SER A 145 -1.16 -4.38 -18.82
C SER A 145 0.26 -4.06 -19.30
N ASN A 146 1.25 -4.89 -18.93
CA ASN A 146 2.64 -4.67 -19.33
C ASN A 146 2.90 -5.00 -20.81
N ILE A 147 2.20 -5.99 -21.39
CA ILE A 147 2.24 -6.24 -22.84
C ILE A 147 1.69 -5.02 -23.60
N ALA A 148 0.57 -4.45 -23.15
CA ALA A 148 0.04 -3.22 -23.72
C ALA A 148 1.01 -2.05 -23.57
N LEU A 149 1.64 -1.88 -22.38
CA LEU A 149 2.66 -0.86 -22.13
C LEU A 149 3.86 -1.00 -23.09
N ILE A 150 4.38 -2.22 -23.28
CA ILE A 150 5.51 -2.49 -24.19
C ILE A 150 5.13 -2.16 -25.64
N ARG A 151 3.90 -2.43 -26.05
CA ARG A 151 3.42 -2.10 -27.41
C ARG A 151 3.33 -0.59 -27.66
N HIS A 152 2.98 0.19 -26.63
CA HIS A 152 2.81 1.65 -26.73
C HIS A 152 4.08 2.46 -26.45
N GLU A 153 4.92 2.00 -25.50
CA GLU A 153 6.07 2.77 -24.99
C GLU A 153 7.43 2.13 -25.33
N GLY A 154 7.40 0.96 -26.00
CA GLY A 154 8.59 0.22 -26.42
C GLY A 154 9.19 -0.70 -25.34
N LYS A 155 10.16 -1.51 -25.79
CA LYS A 155 10.81 -2.55 -24.97
C LYS A 155 11.91 -1.94 -24.08
N ARG A 156 11.53 -1.48 -22.89
CA ARG A 156 12.49 -1.06 -21.85
C ARG A 156 12.38 -2.01 -20.65
N LEU A 157 13.48 -2.26 -19.95
CA LEU A 157 13.49 -3.15 -18.77
C LEU A 157 12.41 -2.74 -17.74
N VAL A 158 12.26 -1.43 -17.53
CA VAL A 158 11.26 -0.87 -16.62
C VAL A 158 9.82 -1.26 -17.02
N ASN A 159 9.54 -1.45 -18.31
CA ASN A 159 8.22 -1.82 -18.83
C ASN A 159 7.95 -3.34 -18.73
N VAL A 160 8.95 -4.15 -18.38
CA VAL A 160 8.86 -5.61 -18.22
C VAL A 160 8.72 -6.01 -16.74
N LEU A 161 8.98 -5.08 -15.80
CA LEU A 161 8.98 -5.36 -14.36
C LEU A 161 7.68 -6.02 -13.87
N GLY A 162 6.51 -5.59 -14.35
CA GLY A 162 5.24 -6.19 -13.95
C GLY A 162 5.09 -7.64 -14.44
N ILE A 163 5.63 -7.98 -15.61
CA ILE A 163 5.65 -9.36 -16.11
C ILE A 163 6.55 -10.22 -15.24
N ILE A 164 7.76 -9.73 -14.93
CA ILE A 164 8.70 -10.43 -14.03
C ILE A 164 8.05 -10.68 -12.67
N LEU A 165 7.42 -9.65 -12.10
CA LEU A 165 6.72 -9.78 -10.81
C LEU A 165 5.58 -10.79 -10.89
N ALA A 166 4.77 -10.78 -11.95
CA ALA A 166 3.69 -11.73 -12.17
C ALA A 166 4.20 -13.17 -12.20
N PHE A 167 5.30 -13.42 -12.92
CA PHE A 167 5.94 -14.75 -12.96
C PHE A 167 6.54 -15.17 -11.62
N LEU A 168 7.19 -14.26 -10.89
CA LEU A 168 7.72 -14.55 -9.56
C LEU A 168 6.59 -14.86 -8.57
N MET A 169 5.51 -14.09 -8.59
CA MET A 169 4.37 -14.30 -7.70
C MET A 169 3.64 -15.60 -8.02
N SER A 170 3.17 -15.78 -9.26
CA SER A 170 2.40 -16.97 -9.63
C SER A 170 3.26 -18.24 -9.70
N GLY A 171 4.43 -18.18 -10.30
CA GLY A 171 5.34 -19.33 -10.44
C GLY A 171 5.90 -19.78 -9.11
N GLY A 172 6.34 -18.87 -8.26
CA GLY A 172 6.84 -19.21 -6.92
C GLY A 172 5.72 -19.75 -6.02
N LEU A 173 4.51 -19.20 -6.09
CA LEU A 173 3.36 -19.73 -5.36
C LEU A 173 3.00 -21.15 -5.81
N LEU A 174 2.90 -21.38 -7.12
CA LEU A 174 2.64 -22.72 -7.67
C LEU A 174 3.74 -23.72 -7.29
N LEU A 175 4.99 -23.28 -7.26
CA LEU A 175 6.12 -24.10 -6.81
C LEU A 175 5.99 -24.48 -5.33
N LEU A 176 5.68 -23.51 -4.45
CA LEU A 176 5.45 -23.76 -3.02
C LEU A 176 4.29 -24.73 -2.80
N ILE A 177 3.17 -24.52 -3.48
CA ILE A 177 2.00 -25.40 -3.43
C ILE A 177 2.39 -26.82 -3.91
N TYR A 178 3.09 -26.92 -5.03
CA TYR A 178 3.55 -28.21 -5.57
C TYR A 178 4.44 -28.95 -4.60
N ILE A 179 5.42 -28.26 -3.98
CA ILE A 179 6.31 -28.86 -2.98
C ILE A 179 5.52 -29.29 -1.74
N SER A 180 4.63 -28.44 -1.22
CA SER A 180 3.84 -28.71 -0.01
C SER A 180 2.80 -29.83 -0.20
N SER A 181 2.31 -30.07 -1.42
CA SER A 181 1.31 -31.10 -1.70
C SER A 181 1.89 -32.50 -1.94
N ARG A 182 3.21 -32.62 -2.08
CA ARG A 182 3.85 -33.93 -2.26
C ARG A 182 4.30 -34.51 -0.93
N PRO A 183 3.96 -35.78 -0.62
CA PRO A 183 4.54 -36.46 0.52
C PRO A 183 6.02 -36.69 0.21
N PHE A 184 6.87 -35.81 0.73
CA PHE A 184 8.31 -36.08 0.70
C PHE A 184 8.61 -37.25 1.59
N THR A 185 9.26 -38.26 1.07
CA THR A 185 9.94 -39.31 1.84
C THR A 185 11.21 -38.70 2.47
N VAL A 186 11.03 -37.65 3.26
CA VAL A 186 12.14 -37.03 3.99
C VAL A 186 12.44 -37.91 5.22
N PRO A 187 13.69 -38.29 5.44
CA PRO A 187 14.05 -39.01 6.66
C PRO A 187 13.59 -38.25 7.91
N PRO A 188 13.07 -38.91 8.96
CA PRO A 188 12.50 -38.28 10.15
C PRO A 188 13.34 -37.15 10.74
N LYS A 189 14.67 -37.36 10.76
CA LYS A 189 15.65 -36.36 11.27
C LYS A 189 15.66 -35.01 10.54
N TYR A 190 15.11 -34.95 9.32
CA TYR A 190 15.07 -33.70 8.54
C TYR A 190 13.67 -33.13 8.38
N GLN A 191 12.60 -33.81 8.81
CA GLN A 191 11.22 -33.38 8.61
C GLN A 191 10.96 -32.00 9.20
N MET A 192 11.34 -31.75 10.44
CA MET A 192 11.20 -30.45 11.09
C MET A 192 11.91 -29.34 10.30
N ALA A 193 13.13 -29.57 9.83
CA ALA A 193 13.89 -28.57 9.07
C ALA A 193 13.21 -28.23 7.72
N VAL A 194 12.66 -29.22 7.03
CA VAL A 194 11.93 -29.04 5.77
C VAL A 194 10.62 -28.28 6.00
N HIS A 195 9.83 -28.65 7.01
CA HIS A 195 8.61 -27.92 7.38
C HIS A 195 8.91 -26.47 7.75
N LEU A 196 9.95 -26.24 8.55
CA LEU A 196 10.37 -24.88 8.91
C LEU A 196 10.75 -24.06 7.67
N ALA A 197 11.54 -24.64 6.75
CA ALA A 197 11.93 -23.94 5.52
C ALA A 197 10.71 -23.59 4.65
N LEU A 198 9.76 -24.51 4.48
CA LEU A 198 8.53 -24.28 3.72
C LEU A 198 7.67 -23.19 4.38
N ASN A 199 7.49 -23.25 5.69
CA ASN A 199 6.72 -22.26 6.44
C ASN A 199 7.37 -20.87 6.39
N LEU A 200 8.69 -20.76 6.49
CA LEU A 200 9.40 -19.48 6.35
C LEU A 200 9.28 -18.91 4.93
N CYS A 201 9.37 -19.74 3.90
CA CYS A 201 9.10 -19.33 2.52
C CYS A 201 7.66 -18.85 2.36
N ALA A 202 6.68 -19.56 2.93
CA ALA A 202 5.27 -19.19 2.89
C ALA A 202 5.02 -17.87 3.62
N VAL A 203 5.64 -17.66 4.79
CA VAL A 203 5.56 -16.37 5.53
C VAL A 203 6.12 -15.21 4.72
N LEU A 204 7.25 -15.40 4.04
CA LEU A 204 7.82 -14.38 3.16
C LEU A 204 6.84 -14.02 2.02
N TYR A 205 6.27 -15.03 1.37
CA TYR A 205 5.28 -14.83 0.31
C TYR A 205 4.04 -14.08 0.79
N LEU A 206 3.45 -14.55 1.88
CA LEU A 206 2.30 -13.94 2.54
C LEU A 206 2.57 -12.46 2.87
N TYR A 207 3.74 -12.19 3.43
CA TYR A 207 4.14 -10.83 3.76
C TYR A 207 4.20 -9.93 2.53
N LEU A 208 4.90 -10.38 1.47
CA LEU A 208 5.02 -9.64 0.23
C LEU A 208 3.65 -9.42 -0.45
N GLU A 209 2.81 -10.44 -0.49
CA GLU A 209 1.45 -10.36 -1.03
C GLU A 209 0.61 -9.34 -0.26
N SER A 210 0.60 -9.43 1.08
CA SER A 210 -0.13 -8.49 1.94
C SER A 210 0.35 -7.05 1.75
N MET A 211 1.67 -6.84 1.63
CA MET A 211 2.25 -5.52 1.37
C MET A 211 1.88 -4.96 0.00
N LEU A 212 1.88 -5.80 -1.05
CA LEU A 212 1.46 -5.40 -2.38
C LEU A 212 -0.02 -5.01 -2.43
N ILE A 213 -0.89 -5.83 -1.82
CA ILE A 213 -2.33 -5.56 -1.76
C ILE A 213 -2.60 -4.28 -0.95
N GLY A 214 -2.00 -4.14 0.23
CA GLY A 214 -2.15 -2.95 1.06
C GLY A 214 -1.68 -1.67 0.37
N SER A 215 -0.54 -1.74 -0.32
CA SER A 215 0.00 -0.62 -1.11
C SER A 215 -0.88 -0.29 -2.31
N PHE A 216 -1.35 -1.30 -3.04
CA PHE A 216 -2.27 -1.12 -4.16
C PHE A 216 -3.55 -0.42 -3.71
N LEU A 217 -4.18 -0.88 -2.62
CA LEU A 217 -5.38 -0.26 -2.06
C LEU A 217 -5.13 1.18 -1.60
N ALA A 218 -3.97 1.46 -0.98
CA ALA A 218 -3.60 2.80 -0.56
C ALA A 218 -3.42 3.75 -1.76
N VAL A 219 -2.69 3.32 -2.80
CA VAL A 219 -2.49 4.08 -4.04
C VAL A 219 -3.81 4.27 -4.79
N PHE A 220 -4.62 3.22 -4.92
CA PHE A 220 -5.91 3.28 -5.61
C PHE A 220 -6.87 4.27 -4.95
N LEU A 221 -7.01 4.22 -3.62
CA LEU A 221 -7.89 5.14 -2.92
C LEU A 221 -7.37 6.58 -2.97
N ALA A 222 -6.06 6.79 -2.78
CA ALA A 222 -5.45 8.11 -2.86
C ALA A 222 -5.57 8.74 -4.26
N ALA A 223 -5.58 7.93 -5.32
CA ALA A 223 -5.79 8.39 -6.69
C ALA A 223 -7.15 9.08 -6.91
N HIS A 224 -8.13 8.80 -6.04
CA HIS A 224 -9.50 9.34 -6.10
C HIS A 224 -9.77 10.45 -5.07
N TYR A 225 -8.75 10.93 -4.36
CA TYR A 225 -8.92 12.05 -3.45
C TYR A 225 -9.15 13.36 -4.21
N GLU A 226 -10.06 14.17 -3.69
CA GLU A 226 -10.31 15.53 -4.14
C GLU A 226 -10.20 16.47 -2.94
N PRO A 227 -9.42 17.54 -3.03
CA PRO A 227 -9.37 18.55 -1.99
C PRO A 227 -10.65 19.42 -2.01
N ASP A 228 -11.05 19.90 -0.83
CA ASP A 228 -12.12 20.88 -0.71
C ASP A 228 -11.71 22.20 -1.39
N PRO A 229 -12.65 22.96 -1.98
CA PRO A 229 -12.37 24.21 -2.71
C PRO A 229 -12.15 25.41 -1.76
N ASP A 230 -11.21 25.26 -0.83
CA ASP A 230 -10.86 26.24 0.20
C ASP A 230 -9.35 26.41 0.37
N LYS A 231 -8.58 26.02 -0.64
CA LYS A 231 -7.12 26.01 -0.59
C LYS A 231 -6.53 27.40 -0.84
N ASP A 232 -5.42 27.68 -0.16
CA ASP A 232 -4.61 28.87 -0.37
C ASP A 232 -3.54 28.64 -1.43
N PHE A 233 -3.01 27.40 -1.50
CA PHE A 233 -1.97 27.01 -2.44
C PHE A 233 -2.25 25.66 -3.08
N VAL A 234 -1.81 25.52 -4.34
CA VAL A 234 -1.74 24.26 -5.07
C VAL A 234 -0.32 24.03 -5.55
N ILE A 235 0.34 23.00 -5.04
CA ILE A 235 1.68 22.60 -5.47
C ILE A 235 1.54 21.69 -6.70
N VAL A 236 2.16 22.04 -7.82
CA VAL A 236 2.31 21.17 -8.99
C VAL A 236 3.65 20.48 -8.88
N LEU A 237 3.64 19.16 -8.67
CA LEU A 237 4.87 18.38 -8.56
C LEU A 237 5.47 18.13 -9.93
N GLY A 238 6.73 18.49 -10.08
CA GLY A 238 7.51 18.28 -11.28
C GLY A 238 7.67 16.80 -11.65
N CYS A 239 7.94 16.57 -12.89
CA CYS A 239 8.47 15.35 -13.45
C CYS A 239 9.19 15.73 -14.75
N ARG A 240 9.98 14.83 -15.26
CA ARG A 240 10.85 15.03 -16.43
C ARG A 240 10.22 15.92 -17.52
N ILE A 241 10.99 16.87 -18.04
CA ILE A 241 10.67 17.71 -19.19
C ILE A 241 11.26 17.13 -20.49
N ARG A 242 10.88 17.70 -21.63
CA ARG A 242 11.44 17.37 -22.94
C ARG A 242 12.79 18.07 -23.16
N LYS A 243 13.54 17.62 -24.15
CA LYS A 243 14.85 18.25 -24.53
C LYS A 243 14.73 19.69 -24.97
N ASP A 244 13.58 20.09 -25.48
CA ASP A 244 13.26 21.47 -25.89
C ASP A 244 12.81 22.37 -24.71
N GLY A 245 12.77 21.83 -23.49
CA GLY A 245 12.30 22.53 -22.29
C GLY A 245 10.79 22.47 -22.09
N SER A 246 10.02 21.97 -23.05
CA SER A 246 8.55 21.89 -22.92
C SER A 246 8.11 20.77 -21.98
N PRO A 247 6.94 20.90 -21.31
CA PRO A 247 6.44 19.85 -20.41
C PRO A 247 6.09 18.58 -21.17
N THR A 248 6.46 17.42 -20.60
CA THR A 248 5.98 16.11 -21.09
C THR A 248 4.48 16.00 -20.95
N PRO A 249 3.79 15.07 -21.66
CA PRO A 249 2.36 14.85 -21.48
C PRO A 249 1.93 14.57 -20.03
N LEU A 250 2.79 13.87 -19.25
CA LEU A 250 2.53 13.63 -17.82
C LEU A 250 2.60 14.92 -17.00
N LEU A 251 3.59 15.75 -17.25
CA LEU A 251 3.74 17.04 -16.55
C LEU A 251 2.63 18.00 -16.92
N ARG A 252 2.29 18.09 -18.22
CA ARG A 252 1.16 18.90 -18.70
C ARG A 252 -0.14 18.49 -18.00
N GLY A 253 -0.44 17.20 -17.91
CA GLY A 253 -1.64 16.75 -17.23
C GLY A 253 -1.68 17.12 -15.74
N ARG A 254 -0.52 17.16 -15.04
CA ARG A 254 -0.46 17.66 -13.64
C ARG A 254 -0.79 19.15 -13.56
N ILE A 255 -0.26 19.94 -14.49
CA ILE A 255 -0.53 21.39 -14.57
C ILE A 255 -2.04 21.61 -14.84
N GLU A 256 -2.58 20.97 -15.87
CA GLU A 256 -4.01 21.07 -16.24
C GLU A 256 -4.92 20.64 -15.08
N ARG A 257 -4.52 19.62 -14.30
CA ARG A 257 -5.26 19.19 -13.12
C ARG A 257 -5.29 20.26 -12.03
N ALA A 258 -4.17 20.97 -11.82
CA ALA A 258 -4.07 22.06 -10.88
C ALA A 258 -4.90 23.27 -11.34
N VAL A 259 -4.78 23.66 -12.61
CA VAL A 259 -5.55 24.79 -13.21
C VAL A 259 -7.04 24.52 -13.09
N GLY A 260 -7.51 23.34 -13.48
CA GLY A 260 -8.94 23.00 -13.38
C GLY A 260 -9.46 22.97 -11.93
N PHE A 261 -8.61 22.69 -10.93
CA PHE A 261 -8.98 22.84 -9.53
C PHE A 261 -9.07 24.34 -9.14
N CYS A 262 -8.10 25.16 -9.56
CA CYS A 262 -8.09 26.60 -9.30
C CYS A 262 -9.34 27.28 -9.88
N GLU A 263 -9.75 26.92 -11.09
CA GLU A 263 -10.96 27.41 -11.74
C GLU A 263 -12.23 27.04 -10.95
N LYS A 264 -12.38 25.75 -10.61
CA LYS A 264 -13.48 25.25 -9.79
C LYS A 264 -13.58 25.99 -8.45
N GLN A 265 -12.45 26.20 -7.78
CA GLN A 265 -12.44 26.91 -6.51
C GLN A 265 -12.81 28.40 -6.71
N LYS A 266 -12.30 29.06 -7.76
CA LYS A 266 -12.65 30.45 -8.10
C LYS A 266 -14.15 30.60 -8.37
N GLU A 267 -14.75 29.66 -9.11
CA GLU A 267 -16.18 29.60 -9.35
C GLU A 267 -16.99 29.44 -8.06
N ALA A 268 -16.54 28.54 -7.16
CA ALA A 268 -17.26 28.23 -5.93
C ALA A 268 -17.10 29.30 -4.83
N THR A 269 -15.96 30.00 -4.77
CA THR A 269 -15.58 30.85 -3.62
C THR A 269 -15.20 32.26 -4.00
N GLY A 270 -15.12 32.58 -5.29
CA GLY A 270 -14.63 33.87 -5.81
C GLY A 270 -13.11 34.05 -5.75
N ARG A 271 -12.35 33.06 -5.21
CA ARG A 271 -10.90 33.15 -4.98
C ARG A 271 -10.15 31.95 -5.53
N ALA A 272 -9.18 32.19 -6.43
CA ALA A 272 -8.25 31.16 -6.87
C ALA A 272 -7.08 31.01 -5.87
N PRO A 273 -6.55 29.78 -5.64
CA PRO A 273 -5.32 29.58 -4.88
C PRO A 273 -4.11 30.02 -5.68
N LEU A 274 -2.98 30.30 -5.01
CA LEU A 274 -1.67 30.44 -5.65
C LEU A 274 -1.16 29.08 -6.12
N ILE A 275 -0.51 29.06 -7.28
CA ILE A 275 0.10 27.84 -7.86
C ILE A 275 1.59 27.84 -7.56
N ILE A 276 2.09 26.80 -6.91
CA ILE A 276 3.51 26.58 -6.73
C ILE A 276 3.99 25.56 -7.76
N THR A 277 4.87 25.97 -8.67
CA THR A 277 5.56 25.06 -9.57
C THR A 277 6.79 24.54 -8.86
N SER A 278 6.87 23.22 -8.57
CA SER A 278 7.94 22.64 -7.76
C SER A 278 8.69 21.54 -8.51
N GLY A 279 9.97 21.78 -8.76
CA GLY A 279 10.87 20.86 -9.45
C GLY A 279 12.13 21.56 -9.98
N GLY A 280 13.29 21.06 -9.58
CA GLY A 280 14.58 21.60 -10.00
C GLY A 280 14.97 21.19 -11.41
N LYS A 281 16.24 21.43 -11.76
CA LYS A 281 16.82 21.08 -13.05
C LYS A 281 17.51 19.73 -12.98
N GLY A 282 17.05 18.77 -13.78
CA GLY A 282 17.71 17.48 -13.94
C GLY A 282 19.03 17.60 -14.73
N PRO A 283 19.92 16.58 -14.64
CA PRO A 283 21.23 16.61 -15.31
C PRO A 283 21.16 16.81 -16.83
N ASP A 284 20.13 16.25 -17.45
CA ASP A 284 19.92 16.24 -18.91
C ASP A 284 18.91 17.30 -19.37
N GLU A 285 18.51 18.22 -18.50
CA GLU A 285 17.46 19.21 -18.77
C GLU A 285 18.05 20.58 -19.06
N VAL A 286 17.42 21.34 -19.97
CA VAL A 286 17.86 22.69 -20.37
C VAL A 286 17.45 23.76 -19.36
N ILE A 287 16.27 23.60 -18.75
CA ILE A 287 15.72 24.48 -17.70
C ILE A 287 15.22 23.63 -16.54
N SER A 288 14.81 24.24 -15.42
CA SER A 288 14.18 23.53 -14.33
C SER A 288 12.74 23.07 -14.70
N GLU A 289 12.29 21.97 -14.08
CA GLU A 289 10.90 21.53 -14.24
C GLU A 289 9.92 22.63 -13.81
N SER A 290 10.26 23.40 -12.76
CA SER A 290 9.48 24.54 -12.27
C SER A 290 9.37 25.65 -13.35
N ALA A 291 10.47 26.03 -13.98
CA ALA A 291 10.47 27.04 -15.04
C ALA A 291 9.65 26.60 -16.26
N SER A 292 9.76 25.31 -16.66
CA SER A 292 8.95 24.72 -17.73
C SER A 292 7.45 24.80 -17.41
N MET A 293 7.07 24.50 -16.16
CA MET A 293 5.67 24.60 -15.69
C MET A 293 5.17 26.04 -15.67
N LYS A 294 6.00 26.99 -15.17
CA LYS A 294 5.65 28.42 -15.16
C LYS A 294 5.42 28.93 -16.58
N GLN A 295 6.32 28.64 -17.51
CA GLN A 295 6.17 29.08 -18.90
C GLN A 295 4.85 28.55 -19.48
N TYR A 296 4.53 27.28 -19.28
CA TYR A 296 3.28 26.70 -19.76
C TYR A 296 2.03 27.36 -19.12
N LEU A 297 2.07 27.69 -17.83
CA LEU A 297 0.96 28.38 -17.13
C LEU A 297 0.74 29.79 -17.69
N LEU A 298 1.82 30.54 -17.98
CA LEU A 298 1.74 31.86 -18.61
C LEU A 298 1.14 31.79 -20.02
N GLU A 299 1.52 30.78 -20.80
CA GLU A 299 0.94 30.51 -22.14
C GLU A 299 -0.57 30.18 -22.06
N GLN A 300 -1.05 29.61 -20.93
CA GLN A 300 -2.48 29.36 -20.67
C GLN A 300 -3.20 30.60 -20.10
N GLY A 301 -2.54 31.74 -19.97
CA GLY A 301 -3.14 32.97 -19.49
C GLY A 301 -3.26 33.10 -17.96
N ILE A 302 -2.56 32.30 -17.20
CA ILE A 302 -2.48 32.45 -15.74
C ILE A 302 -1.56 33.63 -15.42
N ASP A 303 -2.03 34.53 -14.56
CA ASP A 303 -1.27 35.70 -14.13
C ASP A 303 0.06 35.29 -13.42
N GLU A 304 1.15 35.96 -13.75
CA GLU A 304 2.45 35.71 -13.13
C GLU A 304 2.41 35.88 -11.61
N GLY A 305 1.65 36.82 -11.10
CA GLY A 305 1.43 37.06 -9.67
C GLY A 305 0.73 35.91 -8.94
N GLN A 306 0.12 34.97 -9.68
CA GLN A 306 -0.48 33.73 -9.13
C GLN A 306 0.49 32.54 -9.09
N ILE A 307 1.72 32.70 -9.59
CA ILE A 307 2.69 31.61 -9.74
C ILE A 307 3.89 31.84 -8.81
N VAL A 308 4.21 30.85 -8.01
CA VAL A 308 5.39 30.83 -7.13
C VAL A 308 6.31 29.70 -7.61
N GLU A 309 7.53 30.03 -7.98
CA GLU A 309 8.52 29.02 -8.43
C GLU A 309 9.30 28.41 -7.28
N GLU A 310 9.47 27.07 -7.30
CA GLU A 310 10.43 26.31 -6.50
C GLU A 310 11.26 25.45 -7.45
N ASP A 311 12.50 25.80 -7.68
CA ASP A 311 13.40 25.26 -8.71
C ASP A 311 14.66 24.55 -8.14
N GLN A 312 14.72 24.30 -6.84
CA GLN A 312 15.91 23.73 -6.17
C GLN A 312 15.79 22.25 -5.85
N SER A 313 14.56 21.71 -5.87
CA SER A 313 14.30 20.33 -5.45
C SER A 313 14.79 19.31 -6.50
N VAL A 314 15.38 18.20 -6.02
CA VAL A 314 15.86 17.09 -6.87
C VAL A 314 15.09 15.78 -6.62
N ASN A 315 14.13 15.79 -5.73
CA ASN A 315 13.26 14.65 -5.43
C ASN A 315 11.94 15.09 -4.76
N THR A 316 10.96 14.20 -4.71
CA THR A 316 9.62 14.51 -4.21
C THR A 316 9.59 14.97 -2.74
N TRP A 317 10.49 14.48 -1.89
CA TRP A 317 10.58 14.94 -0.51
C TRP A 317 11.02 16.41 -0.45
N GLN A 318 12.06 16.78 -1.21
CA GLN A 318 12.53 18.17 -1.31
C GLN A 318 11.47 19.08 -1.94
N ASN A 319 10.72 18.60 -2.95
CA ASN A 319 9.58 19.36 -3.49
C ASN A 319 8.65 19.79 -2.36
N MET A 320 8.28 18.88 -1.44
CA MET A 320 7.39 19.19 -0.33
C MET A 320 8.02 20.11 0.72
N VAL A 321 9.30 19.91 1.06
CA VAL A 321 10.03 20.73 2.04
C VAL A 321 10.20 22.16 1.54
N PHE A 322 10.73 22.34 0.33
CA PHE A 322 11.02 23.67 -0.22
C PHE A 322 9.74 24.44 -0.58
N SER A 323 8.71 23.74 -1.10
CA SER A 323 7.38 24.36 -1.26
C SER A 323 6.80 24.81 0.06
N LYS A 324 6.90 24.01 1.15
CA LYS A 324 6.47 24.40 2.49
C LYS A 324 7.18 25.67 2.97
N GLU A 325 8.49 25.77 2.79
CA GLU A 325 9.28 26.94 3.18
C GLU A 325 8.80 28.22 2.48
N LYS A 326 8.47 28.12 1.16
CA LYS A 326 7.90 29.24 0.41
C LYS A 326 6.49 29.59 0.88
N ILE A 327 5.64 28.60 1.13
CA ILE A 327 4.28 28.79 1.68
C ILE A 327 4.34 29.51 3.02
N GLN A 328 5.20 29.05 3.95
CA GLN A 328 5.29 29.60 5.29
C GLN A 328 5.73 31.08 5.31
N LYS A 329 6.53 31.52 4.32
CA LYS A 329 6.91 32.93 4.16
C LYS A 329 5.74 33.82 3.72
N ILE A 330 4.76 33.25 2.99
CA ILE A 330 3.60 33.98 2.47
C ILE A 330 2.42 33.87 3.43
N LYS A 331 2.10 32.64 3.88
CA LYS A 331 0.97 32.36 4.80
C LYS A 331 1.28 31.12 5.65
N PRO A 332 1.66 31.27 6.94
CA PRO A 332 2.06 30.16 7.80
C PRO A 332 1.01 29.06 7.98
N ASP A 333 -0.27 29.40 8.14
CA ASP A 333 -1.39 28.47 8.35
C ASP A 333 -2.18 28.20 7.07
N ALA A 334 -1.49 28.12 5.93
CA ALA A 334 -2.12 27.93 4.64
C ALA A 334 -2.73 26.53 4.49
N LYS A 335 -3.90 26.45 3.88
CA LYS A 335 -4.50 25.23 3.38
C LYS A 335 -3.90 24.88 2.02
N VAL A 336 -3.36 23.68 1.88
CA VAL A 336 -2.56 23.30 0.72
C VAL A 336 -3.13 22.06 0.03
N ALA A 337 -3.20 22.12 -1.30
CA ALA A 337 -3.37 20.93 -2.14
C ALA A 337 -2.11 20.70 -2.98
N TYR A 338 -1.96 19.52 -3.55
CA TYR A 338 -0.92 19.23 -4.54
C TYR A 338 -1.46 18.40 -5.70
N ALA A 339 -0.96 18.67 -6.90
CA ALA A 339 -1.30 17.98 -8.13
C ALA A 339 -0.13 17.09 -8.58
N THR A 340 -0.43 15.82 -8.85
CA THR A 340 0.53 14.85 -9.38
C THR A 340 -0.20 13.79 -10.22
N THR A 341 0.50 12.78 -10.74
CA THR A 341 -0.14 11.64 -11.40
C THR A 341 -0.85 10.73 -10.39
N ASN A 342 -1.96 10.14 -10.78
CA ASN A 342 -2.85 9.39 -9.88
C ASN A 342 -2.15 8.28 -9.09
N TYR A 343 -1.23 7.53 -9.69
CA TYR A 343 -0.45 6.49 -9.01
C TYR A 343 0.55 7.04 -7.98
N HIS A 344 0.95 8.32 -8.09
CA HIS A 344 1.96 8.95 -7.23
C HIS A 344 1.37 9.74 -6.04
N VAL A 345 0.05 9.92 -5.98
CA VAL A 345 -0.63 10.72 -4.94
C VAL A 345 -0.29 10.22 -3.53
N PHE A 346 -0.40 8.91 -3.28
CA PHE A 346 -0.17 8.37 -1.95
C PHE A 346 1.26 8.63 -1.44
N ARG A 347 2.29 8.34 -2.26
CA ARG A 347 3.68 8.53 -1.85
C ARG A 347 4.04 10.01 -1.72
N SER A 348 3.53 10.87 -2.58
CA SER A 348 3.69 12.32 -2.43
C SER A 348 3.06 12.84 -1.15
N GLY A 349 1.86 12.37 -0.78
CA GLY A 349 1.21 12.71 0.49
C GLY A 349 1.99 12.22 1.71
N LEU A 350 2.58 11.02 1.64
CA LEU A 350 3.47 10.51 2.68
C LEU A 350 4.67 11.47 2.89
N TYR A 351 5.30 11.95 1.81
CA TYR A 351 6.40 12.90 1.91
C TYR A 351 5.94 14.27 2.41
N ALA A 352 4.77 14.75 1.99
CA ALA A 352 4.19 15.98 2.53
C ALA A 352 4.01 15.89 4.05
N ARG A 353 3.44 14.79 4.56
CA ARG A 353 3.28 14.56 6.01
C ARG A 353 4.62 14.47 6.74
N ARG A 354 5.62 13.78 6.18
CA ARG A 354 7.00 13.73 6.73
C ARG A 354 7.68 15.11 6.76
N ALA A 355 7.40 15.97 5.78
CA ALA A 355 7.85 17.36 5.76
C ALA A 355 7.06 18.26 6.73
N GLY A 356 6.04 17.72 7.41
CA GLY A 356 5.16 18.50 8.28
C GLY A 356 4.22 19.43 7.52
N LEU A 357 3.90 19.10 6.26
CA LEU A 357 2.93 19.80 5.41
C LEU A 357 1.63 18.99 5.36
N ARG A 358 0.54 19.60 5.84
CA ARG A 358 -0.80 19.02 5.71
C ARG A 358 -1.39 19.43 4.36
N ALA A 359 -1.15 18.60 3.34
CA ALA A 359 -1.67 18.83 1.99
C ALA A 359 -2.54 17.66 1.53
N VAL A 360 -3.54 17.94 0.71
CA VAL A 360 -4.40 16.95 0.07
C VAL A 360 -4.01 16.83 -1.40
N GLY A 361 -3.78 15.59 -1.85
CA GLY A 361 -3.38 15.33 -3.22
C GLY A 361 -4.54 15.16 -4.17
N MET A 362 -4.35 15.61 -5.40
CA MET A 362 -5.22 15.34 -6.52
C MET A 362 -4.44 14.66 -7.64
N GLY A 363 -5.00 13.55 -8.14
CA GLY A 363 -4.35 12.74 -9.16
C GLY A 363 -4.81 13.08 -10.57
N GLN A 364 -3.85 13.33 -11.47
CA GLN A 364 -4.14 13.33 -12.90
C GLN A 364 -4.28 11.88 -13.39
N PRO A 365 -5.39 11.49 -14.01
CA PRO A 365 -5.57 10.14 -14.55
C PRO A 365 -4.52 9.79 -15.61
N THR A 366 -4.02 8.56 -15.54
CA THR A 366 -3.10 8.00 -16.52
C THR A 366 -3.76 6.86 -17.27
N LYS A 367 -3.17 6.48 -18.41
CA LYS A 367 -3.67 5.35 -19.21
C LYS A 367 -3.62 4.05 -18.40
N TRP A 368 -4.63 3.19 -18.51
CA TRP A 368 -4.75 1.97 -17.71
C TRP A 368 -3.54 1.03 -17.83
N TRP A 369 -2.94 0.91 -19.01
CA TRP A 369 -1.75 0.07 -19.22
C TRP A 369 -0.49 0.64 -18.56
N PHE A 370 -0.40 1.95 -18.39
CA PHE A 370 0.69 2.61 -17.69
C PHE A 370 0.52 2.53 -16.17
N TRP A 371 -0.73 2.66 -15.72
CA TRP A 371 -1.06 2.76 -14.29
C TRP A 371 -0.64 1.52 -13.49
N ALA A 372 -0.86 0.30 -14.02
CA ALA A 372 -0.51 -0.95 -13.34
C ALA A 372 0.99 -1.05 -13.04
N ASN A 373 1.84 -0.85 -14.06
CA ASN A 373 3.29 -0.89 -13.90
C ASN A 373 3.81 0.26 -13.02
N ALA A 374 3.25 1.45 -13.16
CA ALA A 374 3.58 2.58 -12.31
C ALA A 374 3.23 2.31 -10.83
N THR A 375 2.08 1.69 -10.55
CA THR A 375 1.67 1.31 -9.19
C THR A 375 2.62 0.28 -8.58
N VAL A 376 3.05 -0.74 -9.34
CA VAL A 376 4.09 -1.68 -8.86
C VAL A 376 5.36 -0.95 -8.47
N ARG A 377 5.82 0.00 -9.28
CA ARG A 377 7.01 0.82 -8.95
C ARG A 377 6.81 1.66 -7.68
N GLU A 378 5.62 2.22 -7.48
CA GLU A 378 5.27 2.93 -6.25
C GLU A 378 5.29 2.00 -5.03
N CYS A 379 4.73 0.79 -5.14
CA CYS A 379 4.77 -0.21 -4.07
C CYS A 379 6.21 -0.57 -3.67
N VAL A 380 7.08 -0.84 -4.67
CA VAL A 380 8.51 -1.12 -4.43
C VAL A 380 9.20 0.08 -3.78
N GLY A 381 8.91 1.31 -4.25
CA GLY A 381 9.44 2.54 -3.67
C GLY A 381 9.03 2.70 -2.21
N LEU A 382 7.76 2.50 -1.88
CA LEU A 382 7.23 2.57 -0.52
C LEU A 382 7.89 1.54 0.41
N MET A 383 8.11 0.31 -0.07
CA MET A 383 8.81 -0.73 0.70
C MET A 383 10.26 -0.34 0.94
N LYS A 384 10.97 0.14 -0.08
CA LYS A 384 12.37 0.61 0.03
C LYS A 384 12.52 1.74 1.05
N ASP A 385 11.62 2.72 1.04
CA ASP A 385 11.65 3.88 1.95
C ASP A 385 11.48 3.50 3.43
N ASN A 386 11.03 2.27 3.71
CA ASN A 386 10.75 1.77 5.07
C ASN A 386 11.43 0.41 5.35
N MET A 387 12.56 0.10 4.70
CA MET A 387 13.25 -1.20 4.79
C MET A 387 13.51 -1.69 6.22
N LYS A 388 13.90 -0.79 7.13
CA LYS A 388 14.14 -1.17 8.55
C LYS A 388 12.87 -1.70 9.21
N LEU A 389 11.73 -1.02 9.01
CA LEU A 389 10.45 -1.47 9.54
C LEU A 389 10.00 -2.79 8.92
N GLN A 390 10.21 -2.97 7.59
CA GLN A 390 9.95 -4.23 6.90
C GLN A 390 10.74 -5.39 7.52
N ALA A 391 12.04 -5.19 7.73
CA ALA A 391 12.90 -6.22 8.30
C ALA A 391 12.46 -6.62 9.73
N TRP A 392 12.07 -5.64 10.57
CA TRP A 392 11.55 -5.91 11.90
C TRP A 392 10.25 -6.73 11.89
N ILE A 393 9.29 -6.35 11.07
CA ILE A 393 8.00 -7.03 11.00
C ILE A 393 8.16 -8.44 10.43
N LEU A 394 8.89 -8.58 9.32
CA LEU A 394 9.15 -9.89 8.72
C LEU A 394 9.94 -10.81 9.67
N GLY A 395 10.95 -10.27 10.36
CA GLY A 395 11.71 -11.00 11.37
C GLY A 395 10.84 -11.48 12.53
N SER A 396 9.89 -10.64 13.00
CA SER A 396 8.93 -11.02 14.04
C SER A 396 8.00 -12.16 13.57
N PHE A 397 7.48 -12.08 12.36
CA PHE A 397 6.66 -13.16 11.78
C PHE A 397 7.46 -14.45 11.62
N ALA A 398 8.70 -14.38 11.15
CA ALA A 398 9.58 -15.54 11.02
C ALA A 398 9.89 -16.18 12.38
N ALA A 399 10.15 -15.38 13.42
CA ALA A 399 10.39 -15.88 14.76
C ALA A 399 9.16 -16.59 15.36
N VAL A 400 7.97 -16.01 15.21
CA VAL A 400 6.70 -16.64 15.66
C VAL A 400 6.44 -17.93 14.90
N CYS A 401 6.59 -17.92 13.58
CA CYS A 401 6.44 -19.09 12.73
C CYS A 401 7.41 -20.22 13.15
N THR A 402 8.67 -19.88 13.41
CA THR A 402 9.69 -20.84 13.88
C THR A 402 9.28 -21.46 15.22
N ALA A 403 8.87 -20.63 16.20
CA ALA A 403 8.44 -21.12 17.50
C ALA A 403 7.25 -22.09 17.41
N ILE A 404 6.21 -21.72 16.63
CA ILE A 404 5.01 -22.55 16.45
C ILE A 404 5.37 -23.85 15.72
N THR A 405 6.20 -23.79 14.67
CA THR A 405 6.65 -24.99 13.95
C THR A 405 7.43 -25.94 14.87
N ILE A 406 8.32 -25.42 15.72
CA ILE A 406 9.04 -26.28 16.69
C ILE A 406 8.06 -26.92 17.66
N LEU A 407 7.11 -26.16 18.22
CA LEU A 407 6.10 -26.68 19.13
C LEU A 407 5.20 -27.76 18.51
N SER A 408 4.94 -27.71 17.19
CA SER A 408 4.13 -28.72 16.51
C SER A 408 4.85 -30.07 16.32
N PHE A 409 6.17 -30.15 16.52
CA PHE A 409 6.97 -31.36 16.41
C PHE A 409 7.28 -32.03 17.78
N HIS A 410 6.92 -31.39 18.88
CA HIS A 410 7.07 -31.90 20.26
C HIS A 410 5.71 -32.26 20.87
#